data_4808ce679b69f0126a973b8d1d8d9450
#
_entry.id   4808ce679b69f0126a973b8d1d8d9450
#
_cell.length_a   1.000
_cell.length_b   1.000
_cell.length_c   1.000
_cell.angle_alpha   90.00
_cell.angle_beta   90.00
_cell.angle_gamma   90.00
#
_symmetry.space_group_name_H-M   'P 1'
#
loop_
_entity.id
_entity.type
_entity.pdbx_description
1 polymer ?
#
loop_
_entity_poly.entity_id
_entity_poly.type
_entity_poly.pdbx_seq_one_letter_code
_entity_poly.pdbx_strand_id
1 'polypeptide(L)'
;MSMTLRPYQMTDAVIITSWLKSEYLMRQWCADRYEHYPVTSKDMNSYHERYIDGQRSRALTMTDGDEIVGYATLRAIADDTTEQRLGFVIVDDSKRGIGLGKALVSMSVKYAFETLGATKVSLGVFENNPSAIHCYEAAGFHHVSRQDTESYPCLGETWNCIEMEQYADAIIRDIKSDEIPLLTEFLYEAIFQPQDAPKVSRIVLQEPMIWAYVNGFGSRTGDFCRVATIGGVIVGAAWSRLGCSYGKVDASIPELAISLYPEYRGRGIGSRLLESLLNTLCENGYKKVSLSVDKTNYAVSMYRRFGFETIVEREHDYLMVKHLNRK
;
A
#
# COMPACT_ATOMS: atom_id res chain seq x y z
N MET A 1 -7.45 -11.73 26.63
CA MET A 1 -7.76 -12.46 25.40
C MET A 1 -6.44 -12.76 24.69
N SER A 2 -6.12 -14.04 24.50
CA SER A 2 -4.89 -14.46 23.79
C SER A 2 -5.27 -14.95 22.39
N MET A 3 -5.58 -13.99 21.49
CA MET A 3 -5.97 -14.31 20.13
C MET A 3 -4.79 -14.88 19.37
N THR A 4 -4.99 -16.02 18.70
CA THR A 4 -4.02 -16.63 17.79
C THR A 4 -4.67 -16.94 16.44
N LEU A 5 -3.86 -16.94 15.38
CA LEU A 5 -4.26 -17.31 14.04
C LEU A 5 -3.51 -18.56 13.63
N ARG A 6 -4.21 -19.60 13.21
CA ARG A 6 -3.64 -20.86 12.77
C ARG A 6 -4.27 -21.33 11.45
N PRO A 7 -3.62 -22.25 10.74
CA PRO A 7 -4.28 -22.93 9.61
C PRO A 7 -5.60 -23.59 10.04
N TYR A 8 -6.57 -23.51 9.14
CA TYR A 8 -7.86 -24.21 9.29
C TYR A 8 -7.66 -25.72 9.38
N GLN A 9 -8.48 -26.36 10.20
CA GLN A 9 -8.59 -27.80 10.32
C GLN A 9 -10.01 -28.24 9.91
N MET A 10 -10.15 -29.42 9.31
CA MET A 10 -11.43 -29.91 8.83
C MET A 10 -12.49 -30.04 9.95
N THR A 11 -12.05 -30.24 11.18
CA THR A 11 -12.89 -30.25 12.38
C THR A 11 -13.50 -28.90 12.72
N ASP A 12 -12.87 -27.80 12.28
CA ASP A 12 -13.35 -26.44 12.56
C ASP A 12 -14.68 -26.15 11.84
N ALA A 13 -14.92 -26.81 10.71
CA ALA A 13 -16.12 -26.60 9.88
C ALA A 13 -17.44 -26.67 10.64
N VAL A 14 -17.55 -27.60 11.60
CA VAL A 14 -18.78 -27.78 12.40
C VAL A 14 -19.11 -26.52 13.19
N ILE A 15 -18.09 -25.87 13.75
CA ILE A 15 -18.26 -24.63 14.54
C ILE A 15 -18.51 -23.46 13.61
N ILE A 16 -17.70 -23.27 12.56
CA ILE A 16 -17.79 -22.15 11.65
C ILE A 16 -19.15 -22.11 10.94
N THR A 17 -19.60 -23.25 10.41
CA THR A 17 -20.91 -23.32 9.72
C THR A 17 -22.09 -23.07 10.65
N SER A 18 -21.95 -23.36 11.95
CA SER A 18 -22.98 -23.09 12.95
C SER A 18 -23.25 -21.58 13.16
N TRP A 19 -22.35 -20.70 12.77
CA TRP A 19 -22.51 -19.24 12.85
C TRP A 19 -23.39 -18.68 11.72
N LEU A 20 -23.62 -19.43 10.65
CA LEU A 20 -24.47 -19.06 9.51
C LEU A 20 -25.96 -19.28 9.84
N LYS A 21 -26.58 -18.29 10.49
CA LYS A 21 -27.95 -18.42 11.01
C LYS A 21 -29.06 -18.18 9.97
N SER A 22 -28.72 -17.66 8.79
CA SER A 22 -29.67 -17.39 7.71
C SER A 22 -29.01 -17.48 6.35
N GLU A 23 -29.79 -17.69 5.29
CA GLU A 23 -29.28 -17.64 3.93
C GLU A 23 -28.77 -16.25 3.56
N TYR A 24 -29.43 -15.21 4.02
CA TYR A 24 -28.97 -13.82 3.83
C TYR A 24 -27.56 -13.60 4.36
N LEU A 25 -27.28 -14.03 5.60
CA LEU A 25 -25.95 -13.94 6.20
C LEU A 25 -24.93 -14.80 5.43
N MET A 26 -25.33 -16.00 5.00
CA MET A 26 -24.48 -16.86 4.18
C MET A 26 -24.10 -16.17 2.87
N ARG A 27 -25.07 -15.56 2.17
CA ARG A 27 -24.81 -14.85 0.92
C ARG A 27 -23.91 -13.62 1.12
N GLN A 28 -24.06 -12.89 2.22
CA GLN A 28 -23.12 -11.80 2.58
C GLN A 28 -21.70 -12.29 2.85
N TRP A 29 -21.56 -13.51 3.37
CA TRP A 29 -20.28 -14.11 3.72
C TRP A 29 -19.53 -14.69 2.51
N CYS A 30 -20.23 -15.37 1.62
CA CYS A 30 -19.62 -16.18 0.57
C CYS A 30 -20.16 -15.93 -0.85
N ALA A 31 -21.08 -14.98 -1.02
CA ALA A 31 -21.79 -14.74 -2.29
C ALA A 31 -22.42 -16.03 -2.83
N ASP A 32 -22.02 -16.48 -3.99
CA ASP A 32 -22.51 -17.67 -4.71
C ASP A 32 -21.61 -18.91 -4.56
N ARG A 33 -20.64 -18.88 -3.64
CA ARG A 33 -19.66 -19.98 -3.50
C ARG A 33 -20.24 -21.29 -3.01
N TYR A 34 -21.39 -21.23 -2.33
CA TYR A 34 -22.20 -22.41 -1.96
C TYR A 34 -23.58 -22.29 -2.61
N GLU A 35 -24.03 -23.36 -3.24
CA GLU A 35 -25.24 -23.37 -4.03
C GLU A 35 -26.52 -23.28 -3.18
N HIS A 36 -26.48 -23.82 -1.97
CA HIS A 36 -27.67 -23.99 -1.09
C HIS A 36 -27.39 -23.56 0.35
N TYR A 37 -28.46 -23.29 1.06
CA TYR A 37 -28.49 -23.08 2.52
C TYR A 37 -29.36 -24.14 3.18
N PRO A 38 -28.97 -24.65 4.35
CA PRO A 38 -27.77 -24.34 5.13
C PRO A 38 -26.52 -25.00 4.56
N VAL A 39 -25.36 -24.30 4.72
CA VAL A 39 -24.04 -24.87 4.44
C VAL A 39 -23.66 -25.83 5.54
N THR A 40 -23.32 -27.06 5.19
CA THR A 40 -22.88 -28.08 6.13
C THR A 40 -21.34 -28.07 6.29
N SER A 41 -20.86 -28.71 7.35
CA SER A 41 -19.42 -28.94 7.53
C SER A 41 -18.82 -29.76 6.38
N LYS A 42 -19.58 -30.65 5.77
CA LYS A 42 -19.17 -31.43 4.60
C LYS A 42 -18.96 -30.50 3.36
N ASP A 43 -19.89 -29.58 3.13
CA ASP A 43 -19.81 -28.63 2.01
C ASP A 43 -18.57 -27.73 2.16
N MET A 44 -18.35 -27.21 3.38
CA MET A 44 -17.20 -26.42 3.69
C MET A 44 -15.89 -27.18 3.47
N ASN A 45 -15.80 -28.40 3.96
CA ASN A 45 -14.61 -29.23 3.79
C ASN A 45 -14.38 -29.60 2.32
N SER A 46 -15.43 -29.94 1.56
CA SER A 46 -15.30 -30.19 0.11
C SER A 46 -14.84 -28.96 -0.66
N TYR A 47 -15.29 -27.76 -0.27
CA TYR A 47 -14.77 -26.51 -0.84
C TYR A 47 -13.28 -26.33 -0.56
N HIS A 48 -12.84 -26.60 0.67
CA HIS A 48 -11.43 -26.53 1.05
C HIS A 48 -10.56 -27.48 0.25
N GLU A 49 -10.96 -28.77 0.16
CA GLU A 49 -10.22 -29.77 -0.62
C GLU A 49 -10.05 -29.36 -2.08
N ARG A 50 -11.04 -28.67 -2.64
CA ARG A 50 -11.05 -28.27 -4.05
C ARG A 50 -10.33 -26.98 -4.36
N TYR A 51 -10.36 -25.99 -3.47
CA TYR A 51 -9.96 -24.61 -3.77
C TYR A 51 -8.88 -24.02 -2.85
N ILE A 52 -8.54 -24.69 -1.75
CA ILE A 52 -7.53 -24.23 -0.81
C ILE A 52 -6.31 -25.13 -0.90
N ASP A 53 -5.29 -24.67 -1.60
CA ASP A 53 -4.06 -25.43 -1.90
C ASP A 53 -2.94 -25.27 -0.89
N GLY A 54 -3.08 -24.37 0.08
CA GLY A 54 -2.06 -24.03 1.07
C GLY A 54 -0.89 -23.22 0.54
N GLN A 55 -0.84 -22.95 -0.75
CA GLN A 55 0.23 -22.15 -1.41
C GLN A 55 -0.30 -20.81 -1.90
N ARG A 56 -1.23 -20.82 -2.85
CA ARG A 56 -1.86 -19.61 -3.41
C ARG A 56 -3.12 -19.21 -2.67
N SER A 57 -3.76 -20.18 -2.00
CA SER A 57 -4.95 -19.97 -1.18
C SER A 57 -4.78 -20.62 0.18
N ARG A 58 -5.15 -19.92 1.23
CA ARG A 58 -5.04 -20.34 2.62
C ARG A 58 -6.30 -20.04 3.37
N ALA A 59 -6.66 -20.96 4.23
CA ALA A 59 -7.75 -20.78 5.18
C ALA A 59 -7.19 -20.71 6.59
N LEU A 60 -7.66 -19.73 7.34
CA LEU A 60 -7.14 -19.36 8.65
C LEU A 60 -8.26 -19.36 9.68
N THR A 61 -8.01 -19.99 10.81
CA THR A 61 -8.90 -20.02 11.97
C THR A 61 -8.31 -19.18 13.09
N MET A 62 -9.09 -18.24 13.62
CA MET A 62 -8.74 -17.48 14.81
C MET A 62 -9.29 -18.14 16.05
N THR A 63 -8.45 -18.29 17.08
CA THR A 63 -8.84 -18.86 18.38
C THR A 63 -8.55 -17.87 19.52
N ASP A 64 -9.36 -17.95 20.60
CA ASP A 64 -9.08 -17.36 21.92
C ASP A 64 -8.85 -18.51 22.90
N GLY A 65 -7.59 -18.77 23.23
CA GLY A 65 -7.21 -20.04 23.85
C GLY A 65 -7.54 -21.20 22.91
N ASP A 66 -8.32 -22.18 23.40
CA ASP A 66 -8.74 -23.35 22.63
C ASP A 66 -10.06 -23.14 21.86
N GLU A 67 -10.73 -22.00 22.06
CA GLU A 67 -12.03 -21.73 21.47
C GLU A 67 -11.90 -21.11 20.09
N ILE A 68 -12.58 -21.67 19.09
CA ILE A 68 -12.64 -21.12 17.74
C ILE A 68 -13.59 -19.91 17.74
N VAL A 69 -13.10 -18.72 17.34
CA VAL A 69 -13.84 -17.47 17.38
C VAL A 69 -13.90 -16.72 16.05
N GLY A 70 -13.16 -17.17 15.03
CA GLY A 70 -13.17 -16.52 13.72
C GLY A 70 -12.56 -17.38 12.63
N TYR A 71 -12.90 -17.04 11.38
CA TYR A 71 -12.41 -17.71 10.18
C TYR A 71 -12.29 -16.71 9.02
N ALA A 72 -11.25 -16.86 8.24
CA ALA A 72 -11.03 -16.09 7.01
C ALA A 72 -10.18 -16.87 6.01
N THR A 73 -10.21 -16.44 4.74
CA THR A 73 -9.31 -16.97 3.71
C THR A 73 -8.48 -15.86 3.10
N LEU A 74 -7.26 -16.20 2.67
CA LEU A 74 -6.40 -15.37 1.84
C LEU A 74 -6.11 -16.10 0.54
N ARG A 75 -6.20 -15.39 -0.59
CA ARG A 75 -5.97 -15.95 -1.92
C ARG A 75 -5.16 -14.99 -2.78
N ALA A 76 -4.07 -15.48 -3.38
CA ALA A 76 -3.32 -14.71 -4.37
C ALA A 76 -4.19 -14.39 -5.59
N ILE A 77 -4.06 -13.17 -6.12
CA ILE A 77 -4.77 -12.74 -7.32
C ILE A 77 -3.93 -13.09 -8.54
N ALA A 78 -4.49 -13.89 -9.45
CA ALA A 78 -3.82 -14.38 -10.65
C ALA A 78 -2.43 -14.97 -10.36
N ASP A 79 -1.40 -14.60 -11.12
CA ASP A 79 -0.01 -15.03 -10.90
C ASP A 79 0.77 -14.09 -9.98
N ASP A 80 0.16 -12.96 -9.61
CA ASP A 80 0.76 -11.99 -8.69
C ASP A 80 0.52 -12.41 -7.23
N THR A 81 1.56 -12.93 -6.58
CA THR A 81 1.53 -13.30 -5.17
C THR A 81 1.68 -12.11 -4.23
N THR A 82 2.03 -10.93 -4.77
CA THR A 82 2.19 -9.70 -3.98
C THR A 82 0.86 -9.07 -3.60
N GLU A 83 -0.23 -9.47 -4.27
CA GLU A 83 -1.59 -9.11 -3.87
C GLU A 83 -2.34 -10.33 -3.33
N GLN A 84 -2.93 -10.17 -2.14
CA GLN A 84 -3.77 -11.18 -1.51
C GLN A 84 -5.21 -10.68 -1.41
N ARG A 85 -6.18 -11.53 -1.75
CA ARG A 85 -7.59 -11.22 -1.53
C ARG A 85 -8.08 -11.89 -0.26
N LEU A 86 -8.52 -11.07 0.70
CA LEU A 86 -9.19 -11.52 1.92
C LEU A 86 -10.64 -11.87 1.60
N GLY A 87 -11.08 -13.01 2.04
CA GLY A 87 -12.45 -13.48 1.83
C GLY A 87 -12.95 -14.34 2.96
N PHE A 88 -14.23 -14.73 2.90
CA PHE A 88 -14.89 -15.60 3.85
C PHE A 88 -14.71 -15.16 5.32
N VAL A 89 -14.68 -13.86 5.57
CA VAL A 89 -14.48 -13.32 6.93
C VAL A 89 -15.75 -13.53 7.74
N ILE A 90 -15.66 -14.32 8.81
CA ILE A 90 -16.75 -14.55 9.75
C ILE A 90 -16.20 -14.73 11.17
N VAL A 91 -16.95 -14.27 12.16
CA VAL A 91 -16.67 -14.47 13.58
C VAL A 91 -17.88 -15.07 14.28
N ASP A 92 -17.65 -15.66 15.42
CA ASP A 92 -18.69 -16.20 16.31
C ASP A 92 -19.78 -15.13 16.53
N ASP A 93 -21.00 -15.44 16.10
CA ASP A 93 -22.15 -14.54 16.14
C ASP A 93 -22.59 -14.22 17.57
N SER A 94 -22.35 -15.12 18.52
CA SER A 94 -22.64 -14.92 19.95
C SER A 94 -21.70 -13.92 20.63
N LYS A 95 -20.56 -13.61 20.00
CA LYS A 95 -19.48 -12.73 20.51
C LYS A 95 -19.28 -11.48 19.68
N ARG A 96 -20.28 -11.05 18.92
CA ARG A 96 -20.22 -9.81 18.15
C ARG A 96 -20.14 -8.57 19.05
N GLY A 97 -19.60 -7.48 18.52
CA GLY A 97 -19.49 -6.20 19.24
C GLY A 97 -18.28 -6.05 20.16
N ILE A 98 -17.51 -7.11 20.43
CA ILE A 98 -16.29 -7.06 21.28
C ILE A 98 -14.98 -6.94 20.47
N GLY A 99 -15.05 -6.62 19.17
CA GLY A 99 -13.89 -6.37 18.33
C GLY A 99 -13.28 -7.58 17.64
N LEU A 100 -13.87 -8.78 17.71
CA LEU A 100 -13.34 -10.00 17.07
C LEU A 100 -13.15 -9.85 15.57
N GLY A 101 -14.10 -9.24 14.86
CA GLY A 101 -14.00 -9.02 13.42
C GLY A 101 -12.76 -8.21 13.07
N LYS A 102 -12.55 -7.07 13.75
CA LYS A 102 -11.35 -6.24 13.57
C LYS A 102 -10.07 -7.01 13.89
N ALA A 103 -10.06 -7.80 14.96
CA ALA A 103 -8.90 -8.60 15.35
C ALA A 103 -8.56 -9.63 14.26
N LEU A 104 -9.55 -10.40 13.79
CA LEU A 104 -9.38 -11.38 12.71
C LEU A 104 -8.82 -10.74 11.43
N VAL A 105 -9.44 -9.64 10.99
CA VAL A 105 -9.01 -8.92 9.79
C VAL A 105 -7.58 -8.40 9.94
N SER A 106 -7.26 -7.71 11.06
CA SER A 106 -5.91 -7.18 11.31
C SER A 106 -4.85 -8.28 11.39
N MET A 107 -5.16 -9.41 12.01
CA MET A 107 -4.24 -10.56 12.08
C MET A 107 -4.04 -11.22 10.71
N SER A 108 -5.10 -11.33 9.90
CA SER A 108 -5.02 -11.88 8.54
C SER A 108 -4.20 -10.98 7.62
N VAL A 109 -4.39 -9.65 7.71
CA VAL A 109 -3.60 -8.65 6.98
C VAL A 109 -2.13 -8.69 7.40
N LYS A 110 -1.87 -8.73 8.70
CA LYS A 110 -0.50 -8.88 9.23
C LYS A 110 0.16 -10.15 8.71
N TYR A 111 -0.55 -11.27 8.72
CA TYR A 111 -0.06 -12.54 8.18
C TYR A 111 0.24 -12.42 6.66
N ALA A 112 -0.63 -11.76 5.89
CA ALA A 112 -0.39 -11.52 4.47
C ALA A 112 0.88 -10.71 4.24
N PHE A 113 1.10 -9.62 4.99
CA PHE A 113 2.26 -8.75 4.81
C PHE A 113 3.56 -9.36 5.33
N GLU A 114 3.56 -9.91 6.55
CA GLU A 114 4.77 -10.36 7.22
C GLU A 114 5.20 -11.80 6.84
N THR A 115 4.21 -12.67 6.57
CA THR A 115 4.49 -14.09 6.29
C THR A 115 4.44 -14.41 4.80
N LEU A 116 3.46 -13.84 4.06
CA LEU A 116 3.33 -14.11 2.63
C LEU A 116 4.07 -13.12 1.75
N GLY A 117 4.61 -12.03 2.34
CA GLY A 117 5.31 -10.99 1.59
C GLY A 117 4.41 -10.14 0.70
N ALA A 118 3.11 -10.14 0.96
CA ALA A 118 2.17 -9.32 0.21
C ALA A 118 2.46 -7.83 0.38
N THR A 119 2.22 -7.06 -0.65
CA THR A 119 2.31 -5.60 -0.64
C THR A 119 0.94 -4.94 -0.56
N LYS A 120 -0.11 -5.71 -0.90
CA LYS A 120 -1.50 -5.29 -0.90
C LYS A 120 -2.42 -6.43 -0.47
N VAL A 121 -3.44 -6.09 0.31
CA VAL A 121 -4.59 -6.96 0.61
C VAL A 121 -5.84 -6.26 0.10
N SER A 122 -6.62 -6.92 -0.73
CA SER A 122 -7.91 -6.45 -1.23
C SER A 122 -9.06 -7.30 -0.71
N LEU A 123 -10.27 -6.76 -0.74
CA LEU A 123 -11.50 -7.49 -0.45
C LEU A 123 -12.69 -6.85 -1.17
N GLY A 124 -13.74 -7.64 -1.39
CA GLY A 124 -15.05 -7.16 -1.79
C GLY A 124 -16.04 -7.31 -0.64
N VAL A 125 -16.89 -6.33 -0.44
CA VAL A 125 -17.96 -6.33 0.55
C VAL A 125 -19.24 -5.78 -0.04
N PHE A 126 -20.38 -6.40 0.25
CA PHE A 126 -21.66 -5.92 -0.23
C PHE A 126 -22.10 -4.65 0.51
N GLU A 127 -22.68 -3.69 -0.20
CA GLU A 127 -23.17 -2.41 0.35
C GLU A 127 -24.21 -2.63 1.49
N ASN A 128 -24.98 -3.70 1.42
CA ASN A 128 -25.95 -4.07 2.44
C ASN A 128 -25.35 -4.71 3.69
N ASN A 129 -24.01 -4.71 3.83
CA ASN A 129 -23.30 -5.18 5.02
C ASN A 129 -22.50 -4.06 5.71
N PRO A 130 -23.15 -3.02 6.25
CA PRO A 130 -22.46 -1.87 6.86
C PRO A 130 -21.59 -2.26 8.06
N SER A 131 -21.93 -3.33 8.77
CA SER A 131 -21.12 -3.83 9.89
C SER A 131 -19.76 -4.34 9.43
N ALA A 132 -19.70 -5.06 8.30
CA ALA A 132 -18.42 -5.50 7.72
C ALA A 132 -17.63 -4.33 7.14
N ILE A 133 -18.27 -3.40 6.45
CA ILE A 133 -17.63 -2.18 5.91
C ILE A 133 -16.93 -1.43 7.04
N HIS A 134 -17.66 -1.09 8.11
CA HIS A 134 -17.08 -0.40 9.27
C HIS A 134 -15.95 -1.21 9.91
N CYS A 135 -16.06 -2.54 9.98
CA CYS A 135 -15.01 -3.41 10.50
C CYS A 135 -13.73 -3.32 9.66
N TYR A 136 -13.84 -3.32 8.33
CA TYR A 136 -12.70 -3.21 7.42
C TYR A 136 -12.07 -1.82 7.47
N GLU A 137 -12.86 -0.75 7.49
CA GLU A 137 -12.36 0.62 7.70
C GLU A 137 -11.59 0.74 9.01
N ALA A 138 -12.13 0.21 10.10
CA ALA A 138 -11.49 0.21 11.42
C ALA A 138 -10.21 -0.65 11.46
N ALA A 139 -10.05 -1.60 10.55
CA ALA A 139 -8.84 -2.40 10.37
C ALA A 139 -7.82 -1.76 9.41
N GLY A 140 -8.14 -0.61 8.79
CA GLY A 140 -7.25 0.15 7.93
C GLY A 140 -7.46 -0.01 6.42
N PHE A 141 -8.53 -0.68 6.00
CA PHE A 141 -8.94 -0.71 4.61
C PHE A 141 -9.58 0.61 4.19
N HIS A 142 -9.40 0.98 2.94
CA HIS A 142 -10.03 2.14 2.32
C HIS A 142 -10.72 1.75 1.03
N HIS A 143 -11.76 2.49 0.68
CA HIS A 143 -12.53 2.27 -0.54
C HIS A 143 -11.69 2.55 -1.78
N VAL A 144 -11.89 1.73 -2.81
CA VAL A 144 -11.31 1.94 -4.14
C VAL A 144 -12.40 2.47 -5.05
N SER A 145 -12.16 3.66 -5.64
CA SER A 145 -13.04 4.17 -6.68
C SER A 145 -12.81 3.38 -7.96
N ARG A 146 -13.70 2.45 -8.30
CA ARG A 146 -13.76 1.82 -9.63
C ARG A 146 -14.83 2.50 -10.47
N GLN A 147 -14.60 2.58 -11.77
CA GLN A 147 -15.61 3.13 -12.71
C GLN A 147 -16.81 2.19 -12.83
N ASP A 148 -16.61 0.88 -12.64
CA ASP A 148 -17.66 -0.13 -12.72
C ASP A 148 -17.81 -0.83 -11.36
N THR A 149 -18.97 -0.64 -10.74
CA THR A 149 -19.37 -1.39 -9.53
C THR A 149 -19.86 -2.77 -9.96
N GLU A 150 -19.25 -3.84 -9.45
CA GLU A 150 -19.75 -5.20 -9.69
C GLU A 150 -21.08 -5.40 -8.96
N SER A 151 -22.11 -5.79 -9.70
CA SER A 151 -23.44 -6.05 -9.17
C SER A 151 -23.80 -7.53 -9.31
N TYR A 152 -24.40 -8.09 -8.26
CA TYR A 152 -24.73 -9.50 -8.19
C TYR A 152 -26.23 -9.67 -7.94
N PRO A 153 -26.96 -10.47 -8.76
CA PRO A 153 -28.31 -10.90 -8.41
C PRO A 153 -28.26 -11.87 -7.22
N CYS A 154 -28.95 -11.54 -6.15
CA CYS A 154 -28.94 -12.33 -4.93
C CYS A 154 -30.27 -12.21 -4.18
N LEU A 155 -30.91 -13.35 -3.86
CA LEU A 155 -32.18 -13.43 -3.12
C LEU A 155 -33.30 -12.56 -3.68
N GLY A 156 -33.36 -12.39 -5.03
CA GLY A 156 -34.35 -11.57 -5.69
C GLY A 156 -34.03 -10.06 -5.70
N GLU A 157 -32.87 -9.66 -5.19
CA GLU A 157 -32.36 -8.30 -5.17
C GLU A 157 -31.09 -8.18 -6.02
N THR A 158 -30.63 -6.96 -6.26
CA THR A 158 -29.31 -6.67 -6.84
C THR A 158 -28.42 -6.12 -5.73
N TRP A 159 -27.32 -6.80 -5.44
CA TRP A 159 -26.35 -6.39 -4.43
C TRP A 159 -25.10 -5.84 -5.11
N ASN A 160 -24.72 -4.64 -4.73
CA ASN A 160 -23.50 -4.00 -5.21
C ASN A 160 -22.32 -4.38 -4.32
N CYS A 161 -21.20 -4.67 -4.95
CA CYS A 161 -19.96 -5.01 -4.25
C CYS A 161 -19.03 -3.79 -4.21
N ILE A 162 -18.64 -3.37 -3.01
CA ILE A 162 -17.63 -2.34 -2.76
C ILE A 162 -16.28 -3.02 -2.68
N GLU A 163 -15.32 -2.53 -3.46
CA GLU A 163 -13.93 -2.94 -3.35
C GLU A 163 -13.19 -2.09 -2.32
N MET A 164 -12.43 -2.75 -1.46
CA MET A 164 -11.58 -2.11 -0.46
C MET A 164 -10.17 -2.69 -0.50
N GLU A 165 -9.18 -1.85 -0.18
CA GLU A 165 -7.76 -2.22 -0.21
C GLU A 165 -7.03 -1.71 1.03
N GLN A 166 -6.02 -2.46 1.44
CA GLN A 166 -5.03 -2.05 2.42
C GLN A 166 -3.63 -2.40 1.91
N TYR A 167 -2.68 -1.51 2.12
CA TYR A 167 -1.31 -1.68 1.67
C TYR A 167 -0.37 -1.86 2.85
N ALA A 168 0.69 -2.64 2.64
CA ALA A 168 1.76 -2.77 3.60
C ALA A 168 2.46 -1.42 3.81
N ASP A 169 2.89 -1.16 5.03
CA ASP A 169 3.63 0.05 5.36
C ASP A 169 4.99 0.08 4.65
N ALA A 170 5.30 1.24 4.07
CA ALA A 170 6.61 1.45 3.49
C ALA A 170 7.68 1.58 4.60
N ILE A 171 8.79 0.88 4.43
CA ILE A 171 9.99 1.05 5.27
C ILE A 171 10.90 2.05 4.57
N ILE A 172 11.28 3.12 5.28
CA ILE A 172 12.24 4.12 4.78
C ILE A 172 13.63 3.78 5.31
N ARG A 173 14.61 3.63 4.41
CA ARG A 173 16.00 3.32 4.74
C ARG A 173 16.97 3.98 3.76
N ASP A 174 18.27 3.88 4.07
CA ASP A 174 19.31 4.26 3.12
C ASP A 174 19.32 3.32 1.91
N ILE A 175 19.67 3.87 0.75
CA ILE A 175 19.93 3.07 -0.44
C ILE A 175 21.21 2.25 -0.24
N LYS A 176 21.21 1.00 -0.70
CA LYS A 176 22.42 0.18 -0.73
C LYS A 176 23.22 0.46 -2.00
N SER A 177 24.52 0.15 -1.98
CA SER A 177 25.41 0.42 -3.13
C SER A 177 24.99 -0.34 -4.40
N ASP A 178 24.47 -1.55 -4.28
CA ASP A 178 23.98 -2.38 -5.37
C ASP A 178 22.62 -1.91 -5.92
N GLU A 179 21.91 -1.05 -5.18
CA GLU A 179 20.62 -0.48 -5.56
C GLU A 179 20.75 0.87 -6.29
N ILE A 180 21.91 1.53 -6.24
CA ILE A 180 22.14 2.84 -6.87
C ILE A 180 21.73 2.90 -8.34
N PRO A 181 21.95 1.87 -9.18
CA PRO A 181 21.51 1.90 -10.58
C PRO A 181 20.00 2.12 -10.75
N LEU A 182 19.16 1.75 -9.75
CA LEU A 182 17.70 1.96 -9.77
C LEU A 182 17.33 3.46 -9.75
N LEU A 183 18.23 4.35 -9.32
CA LEU A 183 17.97 5.79 -9.35
C LEU A 183 17.70 6.32 -10.76
N THR A 184 18.15 5.64 -11.81
CA THR A 184 17.83 5.97 -13.19
C THR A 184 16.33 5.85 -13.47
N GLU A 185 15.68 4.81 -12.92
CA GLU A 185 14.24 4.61 -13.05
C GLU A 185 13.49 5.69 -12.25
N PHE A 186 13.92 5.95 -11.02
CA PHE A 186 13.33 7.00 -10.20
C PHE A 186 13.58 8.40 -10.76
N LEU A 187 14.69 8.64 -11.45
CA LEU A 187 14.90 9.88 -12.17
C LEU A 187 13.87 10.08 -13.30
N TYR A 188 13.55 9.02 -14.05
CA TYR A 188 12.49 9.08 -15.07
C TYR A 188 11.13 9.39 -14.44
N GLU A 189 10.80 8.74 -13.33
CA GLU A 189 9.55 8.98 -12.60
C GLU A 189 9.50 10.36 -11.91
N ALA A 190 10.66 11.01 -11.70
CA ALA A 190 10.73 12.37 -11.15
C ALA A 190 10.44 13.46 -12.21
N ILE A 191 10.55 13.13 -13.49
CA ILE A 191 10.18 14.05 -14.57
C ILE A 191 8.67 14.18 -14.57
N PHE A 192 8.18 15.35 -14.18
CA PHE A 192 6.75 15.59 -14.11
C PHE A 192 6.11 15.52 -15.51
N GLN A 193 5.04 14.77 -15.61
CA GLN A 193 4.24 14.63 -16.83
C GLN A 193 2.77 14.83 -16.45
N PRO A 194 2.06 15.79 -17.08
CA PRO A 194 0.62 15.93 -16.92
C PRO A 194 -0.11 14.63 -17.28
N GLN A 195 -1.23 14.37 -16.63
CA GLN A 195 -1.95 13.09 -16.74
C GLN A 195 -2.41 12.77 -18.18
N ASP A 196 -2.74 13.81 -18.95
CA ASP A 196 -3.24 13.70 -20.33
C ASP A 196 -2.14 13.89 -21.40
N ALA A 197 -0.88 14.08 -20.97
CA ALA A 197 0.23 14.24 -21.90
C ALA A 197 0.83 12.88 -22.31
N PRO A 198 1.29 12.72 -23.57
CA PRO A 198 2.01 11.53 -23.97
C PRO A 198 3.28 11.37 -23.13
N LYS A 199 3.59 10.14 -22.71
CA LYS A 199 4.80 9.86 -21.91
C LYS A 199 6.04 10.34 -22.64
N VAL A 200 6.88 11.12 -21.95
CA VAL A 200 8.16 11.58 -22.46
C VAL A 200 9.06 10.38 -22.77
N SER A 201 9.76 10.44 -23.91
CA SER A 201 10.70 9.39 -24.27
C SER A 201 11.84 9.29 -23.24
N ARG A 202 12.28 8.05 -22.94
CA ARG A 202 13.44 7.83 -22.04
C ARG A 202 14.75 8.43 -22.54
N ILE A 203 14.82 8.85 -23.80
CA ILE A 203 15.96 9.61 -24.36
C ILE A 203 16.23 10.88 -23.55
N VAL A 204 15.24 11.47 -22.93
CA VAL A 204 15.38 12.65 -22.06
C VAL A 204 16.39 12.42 -20.93
N LEU A 205 16.57 11.19 -20.46
CA LEU A 205 17.57 10.86 -19.44
C LEU A 205 19.02 11.05 -19.93
N GLN A 206 19.25 11.16 -21.25
CA GLN A 206 20.57 11.40 -21.84
C GLN A 206 20.95 12.88 -21.83
N GLU A 207 20.00 13.77 -21.52
CA GLU A 207 20.30 15.20 -21.37
C GLU A 207 21.25 15.40 -20.18
N PRO A 208 22.39 16.11 -20.40
CA PRO A 208 23.42 16.26 -19.36
C PRO A 208 22.90 16.85 -18.06
N MET A 209 21.95 17.79 -18.14
CA MET A 209 21.35 18.43 -16.99
C MET A 209 20.44 17.49 -16.19
N ILE A 210 19.76 16.55 -16.84
CA ILE A 210 18.93 15.53 -16.19
C ILE A 210 19.82 14.42 -15.65
N TRP A 211 20.74 13.92 -16.48
CA TRP A 211 21.65 12.85 -16.09
C TRP A 211 22.54 13.20 -14.89
N ALA A 212 22.84 14.49 -14.70
CA ALA A 212 23.62 14.99 -13.57
C ALA A 212 23.05 14.58 -12.20
N TYR A 213 21.74 14.33 -12.08
CA TYR A 213 21.12 13.93 -10.83
C TYR A 213 21.52 12.53 -10.35
N VAL A 214 21.94 11.64 -11.26
CA VAL A 214 22.27 10.23 -10.93
C VAL A 214 23.67 9.82 -11.40
N ASN A 215 24.31 10.55 -12.30
CA ASN A 215 25.61 10.18 -12.85
C ASN A 215 26.69 10.06 -11.77
N GLY A 216 27.23 8.86 -11.56
CA GLY A 216 28.21 8.59 -10.51
C GLY A 216 27.68 8.86 -9.10
N PHE A 217 26.41 8.62 -8.84
CA PHE A 217 25.81 8.81 -7.52
C PHE A 217 26.53 7.95 -6.47
N GLY A 218 26.67 8.50 -5.25
CA GLY A 218 27.40 7.89 -4.15
C GLY A 218 28.90 8.21 -4.11
N SER A 219 29.44 8.91 -5.13
CA SER A 219 30.85 9.28 -5.20
C SER A 219 31.17 10.70 -4.70
N ARG A 220 30.16 11.52 -4.42
CA ARG A 220 30.33 12.92 -4.06
C ARG A 220 29.81 13.21 -2.65
N THR A 221 30.46 14.17 -1.98
CA THR A 221 29.91 14.78 -0.76
C THR A 221 28.54 15.37 -1.07
N GLY A 222 27.53 15.07 -0.24
CA GLY A 222 26.16 15.54 -0.46
C GLY A 222 25.25 14.57 -1.26
N ASP A 223 25.80 13.44 -1.71
CA ASP A 223 25.01 12.35 -2.26
C ASP A 223 24.36 11.57 -1.12
N PHE A 224 23.10 11.87 -0.80
CA PHE A 224 22.29 11.14 0.16
C PHE A 224 21.05 10.62 -0.53
N CYS A 225 20.65 9.37 -0.23
CA CYS A 225 19.44 8.81 -0.79
C CYS A 225 18.70 7.96 0.24
N ARG A 226 17.42 8.25 0.40
CA ARG A 226 16.46 7.46 1.16
C ARG A 226 15.52 6.74 0.20
N VAL A 227 15.33 5.44 0.40
CA VAL A 227 14.42 4.63 -0.39
C VAL A 227 13.25 4.16 0.46
N ALA A 228 12.08 4.06 -0.15
CA ALA A 228 10.90 3.42 0.41
C ALA A 228 10.79 2.00 -0.13
N THR A 229 10.66 1.02 0.76
CA THR A 229 10.47 -0.38 0.38
C THR A 229 9.15 -0.92 0.92
N ILE A 230 8.47 -1.72 0.12
CA ILE A 230 7.27 -2.48 0.49
C ILE A 230 7.51 -3.92 0.04
N GLY A 231 7.36 -4.89 0.94
CA GLY A 231 7.64 -6.30 0.63
C GLY A 231 9.07 -6.56 0.12
N GLY A 232 10.04 -5.71 0.51
CA GLY A 232 11.42 -5.80 0.05
C GLY A 232 11.71 -5.12 -1.30
N VAL A 233 10.69 -4.68 -2.03
CA VAL A 233 10.81 -3.98 -3.32
C VAL A 233 10.91 -2.47 -3.09
N ILE A 234 11.85 -1.80 -3.76
CA ILE A 234 11.95 -0.33 -3.72
C ILE A 234 10.84 0.26 -4.59
N VAL A 235 9.98 1.07 -3.96
CA VAL A 235 8.79 1.68 -4.59
C VAL A 235 8.92 3.19 -4.76
N GLY A 236 9.96 3.79 -4.20
CA GLY A 236 10.23 5.22 -4.32
C GLY A 236 11.61 5.59 -3.76
N ALA A 237 12.11 6.73 -4.18
CA ALA A 237 13.37 7.28 -3.72
C ALA A 237 13.30 8.81 -3.55
N ALA A 238 14.00 9.32 -2.56
CA ALA A 238 14.33 10.73 -2.40
C ALA A 238 15.83 10.86 -2.24
N TRP A 239 16.46 11.68 -3.07
CA TRP A 239 17.92 11.84 -3.05
C TRP A 239 18.33 13.27 -3.19
N SER A 240 19.54 13.59 -2.76
CA SER A 240 20.12 14.90 -2.85
C SER A 240 21.52 14.84 -3.44
N ARG A 241 21.93 15.94 -4.08
CA ARG A 241 23.24 16.09 -4.68
C ARG A 241 23.67 17.54 -4.74
N LEU A 242 24.97 17.81 -4.55
CA LEU A 242 25.56 19.11 -4.82
C LEU A 242 25.83 19.29 -6.31
N GLY A 243 25.58 20.50 -6.82
CA GLY A 243 25.99 20.88 -8.18
C GLY A 243 25.13 20.33 -9.30
N CYS A 244 23.89 19.90 -9.02
CA CYS A 244 22.89 19.62 -10.04
C CYS A 244 22.45 20.90 -10.77
N SER A 245 21.39 20.85 -11.57
CA SER A 245 21.20 21.91 -12.56
C SER A 245 19.95 22.75 -12.37
N TYR A 246 18.77 22.14 -12.37
CA TYR A 246 17.50 22.89 -12.41
C TYR A 246 17.16 23.60 -11.10
N GLY A 247 17.44 22.95 -9.97
CA GLY A 247 17.20 23.48 -8.62
C GLY A 247 18.43 24.11 -7.99
N LYS A 248 19.52 24.32 -8.76
CA LYS A 248 20.76 24.88 -8.24
C LYS A 248 20.60 26.33 -7.80
N VAL A 249 20.91 26.60 -6.55
CA VAL A 249 20.98 27.96 -5.96
C VAL A 249 22.41 28.34 -5.73
N ASP A 250 23.17 27.49 -5.06
CA ASP A 250 24.57 27.72 -4.67
C ASP A 250 25.32 26.38 -4.65
N ALA A 251 26.67 26.43 -4.77
CA ALA A 251 27.48 25.20 -4.77
C ALA A 251 27.47 24.45 -3.45
N SER A 252 27.09 25.08 -2.34
CA SER A 252 27.03 24.51 -1.00
C SER A 252 25.62 23.97 -0.62
N ILE A 253 24.61 24.27 -1.43
CA ILE A 253 23.22 23.89 -1.18
C ILE A 253 22.90 22.65 -2.03
N PRO A 254 22.65 21.49 -1.40
CA PRO A 254 22.22 20.30 -2.15
C PRO A 254 20.84 20.54 -2.76
N GLU A 255 20.69 20.04 -3.97
CA GLU A 255 19.42 19.96 -4.66
C GLU A 255 18.82 18.57 -4.43
N LEU A 256 17.52 18.49 -4.16
CA LEU A 256 16.83 17.22 -3.99
C LEU A 256 15.95 16.86 -5.19
N ALA A 257 15.80 15.57 -5.41
CA ALA A 257 14.77 14.97 -6.25
C ALA A 257 14.04 13.88 -5.47
N ILE A 258 12.79 13.65 -5.82
CA ILE A 258 11.94 12.63 -5.20
C ILE A 258 10.95 12.08 -6.21
N SER A 259 10.77 10.77 -6.21
CA SER A 259 9.71 10.12 -6.98
C SER A 259 9.27 8.80 -6.35
N LEU A 260 8.09 8.37 -6.77
CA LEU A 260 7.52 7.06 -6.49
C LEU A 260 6.93 6.51 -7.78
N TYR A 261 6.89 5.20 -7.90
CA TYR A 261 6.06 4.57 -8.92
C TYR A 261 4.59 5.01 -8.77
N PRO A 262 3.86 5.20 -9.89
CA PRO A 262 2.52 5.79 -9.88
C PRO A 262 1.55 5.12 -8.91
N GLU A 263 1.55 3.79 -8.85
CA GLU A 263 0.68 2.97 -8.01
C GLU A 263 0.91 3.15 -6.50
N TYR A 264 2.03 3.77 -6.10
CA TYR A 264 2.36 4.04 -4.69
C TYR A 264 2.19 5.51 -4.29
N ARG A 265 1.75 6.36 -5.23
CA ARG A 265 1.48 7.79 -4.97
C ARG A 265 0.19 7.98 -4.16
N GLY A 266 0.03 9.14 -3.53
CA GLY A 266 -1.17 9.46 -2.75
C GLY A 266 -1.28 8.82 -1.36
N ARG A 267 -0.31 7.99 -0.93
CA ARG A 267 -0.33 7.19 0.32
C ARG A 267 0.58 7.76 1.42
N GLY A 268 0.99 9.01 1.32
CA GLY A 268 1.88 9.62 2.32
C GLY A 268 3.36 9.19 2.25
N ILE A 269 3.72 8.20 1.42
CA ILE A 269 5.09 7.67 1.32
C ILE A 269 6.08 8.76 0.90
N GLY A 270 5.69 9.60 -0.07
CA GLY A 270 6.53 10.73 -0.53
C GLY A 270 6.84 11.72 0.59
N SER A 271 5.87 12.02 1.46
CA SER A 271 6.09 12.88 2.62
C SER A 271 7.10 12.27 3.61
N ARG A 272 6.98 10.97 3.89
CA ARG A 272 7.91 10.24 4.77
C ARG A 272 9.32 10.15 4.18
N LEU A 273 9.45 9.93 2.86
CA LEU A 273 10.74 9.98 2.16
C LEU A 273 11.38 11.35 2.25
N LEU A 274 10.61 12.40 1.97
CA LEU A 274 11.09 13.77 2.05
C LEU A 274 11.55 14.13 3.45
N GLU A 275 10.74 13.84 4.48
CA GLU A 275 11.10 14.08 5.88
C GLU A 275 12.39 13.36 6.26
N SER A 276 12.52 12.09 5.89
CA SER A 276 13.71 11.28 6.17
C SER A 276 14.95 11.87 5.50
N LEU A 277 14.88 12.31 4.24
CA LEU A 277 16.00 12.93 3.55
C LEU A 277 16.37 14.28 4.19
N LEU A 278 15.38 15.12 4.54
CA LEU A 278 15.62 16.40 5.20
C LEU A 278 16.33 16.24 6.55
N ASN A 279 15.93 15.23 7.33
CA ASN A 279 16.61 14.89 8.59
C ASN A 279 18.05 14.45 8.33
N THR A 280 18.27 13.56 7.37
CA THR A 280 19.63 13.13 6.98
C THR A 280 20.51 14.32 6.58
N LEU A 281 20.01 15.25 5.78
CA LEU A 281 20.76 16.45 5.40
C LEU A 281 21.09 17.35 6.61
N CYS A 282 20.12 17.54 7.50
CA CYS A 282 20.30 18.32 8.72
C CYS A 282 21.37 17.71 9.65
N GLU A 283 21.32 16.39 9.86
CA GLU A 283 22.30 15.63 10.65
C GLU A 283 23.72 15.73 10.06
N ASN A 284 23.83 15.80 8.74
CA ASN A 284 25.10 15.96 8.03
C ASN A 284 25.53 17.45 7.89
N GLY A 285 24.86 18.37 8.60
CA GLY A 285 25.30 19.75 8.77
C GLY A 285 24.84 20.73 7.67
N TYR A 286 24.06 20.29 6.69
CA TYR A 286 23.48 21.17 5.70
C TYR A 286 22.47 22.12 6.35
N LYS A 287 22.50 23.40 5.93
CA LYS A 287 21.61 24.46 6.44
C LYS A 287 20.43 24.74 5.54
N LYS A 288 20.55 24.37 4.28
CA LYS A 288 19.54 24.59 3.26
C LYS A 288 19.51 23.41 2.30
N VAL A 289 18.39 23.24 1.64
CA VAL A 289 18.20 22.34 0.50
C VAL A 289 17.31 23.04 -0.52
N SER A 290 17.54 22.78 -1.79
CA SER A 290 16.77 23.37 -2.90
C SER A 290 16.10 22.28 -3.75
N LEU A 291 15.13 22.69 -4.53
CA LEU A 291 14.52 21.90 -5.60
C LEU A 291 13.92 22.81 -6.68
N SER A 292 13.76 22.26 -7.89
CA SER A 292 12.91 22.84 -8.93
C SER A 292 11.67 21.94 -9.09
N VAL A 293 10.51 22.57 -9.26
CA VAL A 293 9.23 21.85 -9.40
C VAL A 293 8.30 22.56 -10.39
N ASP A 294 7.72 21.81 -11.32
CA ASP A 294 6.71 22.34 -12.24
C ASP A 294 5.52 22.93 -11.46
N LYS A 295 5.01 24.09 -11.90
CA LYS A 295 3.92 24.80 -11.23
C LYS A 295 2.63 24.00 -11.12
N THR A 296 2.38 23.12 -12.08
CA THR A 296 1.19 22.28 -12.17
C THR A 296 1.34 20.95 -11.39
N ASN A 297 2.55 20.67 -10.87
CA ASN A 297 2.79 19.47 -10.11
C ASN A 297 2.10 19.54 -8.74
N TYR A 298 1.26 18.55 -8.44
CA TYR A 298 0.58 18.42 -7.15
C TYR A 298 1.55 18.41 -5.94
N ALA A 299 2.82 18.03 -6.15
CA ALA A 299 3.82 17.99 -5.10
C ALA A 299 4.20 19.38 -4.55
N VAL A 300 3.88 20.47 -5.27
CA VAL A 300 4.07 21.85 -4.77
C VAL A 300 3.41 22.07 -3.41
N SER A 301 2.20 21.53 -3.23
CA SER A 301 1.48 21.61 -1.95
C SER A 301 2.19 20.86 -0.82
N MET A 302 2.81 19.73 -1.12
CA MET A 302 3.63 18.97 -0.19
C MET A 302 4.88 19.76 0.22
N TYR A 303 5.62 20.29 -0.75
CA TYR A 303 6.84 21.09 -0.45
C TYR A 303 6.54 22.31 0.43
N ARG A 304 5.46 23.03 0.14
CA ARG A 304 5.02 24.17 0.97
C ARG A 304 4.70 23.75 2.41
N ARG A 305 4.00 22.61 2.61
CA ARG A 305 3.74 22.06 3.96
C ARG A 305 5.02 21.71 4.71
N PHE A 306 6.05 21.28 4.00
CA PHE A 306 7.38 21.02 4.57
C PHE A 306 8.20 22.29 4.78
N GLY A 307 7.67 23.48 4.48
CA GLY A 307 8.33 24.77 4.70
C GLY A 307 9.34 25.12 3.62
N PHE A 308 9.17 24.62 2.39
CA PHE A 308 9.87 25.16 1.24
C PHE A 308 9.23 26.48 0.79
N GLU A 309 10.08 27.47 0.54
CA GLU A 309 9.68 28.80 0.06
C GLU A 309 10.14 28.99 -1.39
N THR A 310 9.29 29.57 -2.22
CA THR A 310 9.65 29.93 -3.59
C THR A 310 10.60 31.12 -3.57
N ILE A 311 11.81 30.94 -4.07
CA ILE A 311 12.81 32.02 -4.19
C ILE A 311 12.89 32.61 -5.60
N VAL A 312 12.55 31.81 -6.62
CA VAL A 312 12.44 32.24 -8.02
C VAL A 312 11.21 31.57 -8.63
N GLU A 313 10.40 32.37 -9.30
CA GLU A 313 9.31 31.90 -10.14
C GLU A 313 9.76 32.06 -11.60
N ARG A 314 9.86 30.94 -12.32
CA ARG A 314 10.16 30.89 -13.74
C ARG A 314 8.85 30.68 -14.54
N GLU A 315 8.95 30.61 -15.85
CA GLU A 315 7.77 30.43 -16.72
C GLU A 315 6.97 29.16 -16.35
N HIS A 316 7.63 28.01 -16.18
CA HIS A 316 7.00 26.72 -15.98
C HIS A 316 7.25 26.12 -14.59
N ASP A 317 8.25 26.57 -13.84
CA ASP A 317 8.65 25.96 -12.56
C ASP A 317 8.88 27.00 -11.45
N TYR A 318 8.85 26.49 -10.21
CA TYR A 318 9.32 27.18 -9.03
C TYR A 318 10.69 26.64 -8.63
N LEU A 319 11.65 27.54 -8.39
CA LEU A 319 12.85 27.26 -7.63
C LEU A 319 12.53 27.49 -6.16
N MET A 320 12.58 26.42 -5.36
CA MET A 320 12.21 26.48 -3.95
C MET A 320 13.39 26.11 -3.05
N VAL A 321 13.45 26.72 -1.88
CA VAL A 321 14.47 26.46 -0.85
C VAL A 321 13.81 26.24 0.49
N LYS A 322 14.35 25.31 1.26
CA LYS A 322 14.02 25.10 2.66
C LYS A 322 15.24 25.32 3.54
N HIS A 323 15.07 26.08 4.63
CA HIS A 323 16.03 26.15 5.72
C HIS A 323 15.91 24.92 6.63
N LEU A 324 17.04 24.30 6.91
CA LEU A 324 17.16 23.12 7.77
C LEU A 324 17.63 23.57 9.16
N ASN A 325 16.78 23.47 10.15
CA ASN A 325 17.11 23.77 11.55
C ASN A 325 17.25 22.47 12.30
N ARG A 326 18.32 22.32 13.07
CA ARG A 326 18.39 21.25 14.08
C ARG A 326 17.26 21.48 15.08
N LYS A 327 16.40 20.47 15.24
CA LYS A 327 15.41 20.43 16.33
C LYS A 327 16.12 20.33 17.67
#